data_e0826c466d1b9e8c91543700f6e620a3
#
_entry.id   e0826c466d1b9e8c91543700f6e620a3
#
_cell.length_a   1.000
_cell.length_b   1.000
_cell.length_c   1.000
_cell.angle_alpha   90.00
_cell.angle_beta   90.00
_cell.angle_gamma   90.00
#
_symmetry.space_group_name_H-M   'P 1'
#
loop_
_entity.id
_entity.type
_entity.pdbx_description
1 polymer ?
#
loop_
_entity_poly.entity_id
_entity_poly.type
_entity_poly.pdbx_seq_one_letter_code
_entity_poly.pdbx_strand_id
1 'polypeptide(L)'
;MSSELLYRHYVDNPAYFTTNANTNYRNLVTNSKWAEELVSAAYLRADLGLLGNRLRFTGGVRAEQTNLAAQGPFTDPNRNVQRDAQGRPVLGANGRPVAIAPANTLEFSRLTFLDRGFNAEKEYLRWFPSLNASFNVREDLIARASWSTSVGRPDFNQYAGGVTLPDPENPSPNDQITINNIGIKPWTARAVNVRLEYYLQGVGQVSVGAFRRDFENFFGSTTIAATPEFLELYDLNPNVYGQYPVVTQTNLDRTVRMQGLTFNYRQPLTFLPAWARGVQVYANGSAQRLLGPAAATFPGFVPRTANWGFSFTREKLSLRANWNYRGAQRRAAIASGASIEPGTFTWWSKRLYVDVGGEYTFRPGMAVFANLRNIGDTPDDIKVYGPSTPLVARFRQRIEFGSLWMIGVKGTF
;
A
#
# COMPACT_ATOMS: atom_id res chain seq x y z
N MET A 1 21.42 14.71 -5.98
CA MET A 1 22.12 14.67 -7.28
C MET A 1 21.19 14.01 -8.29
N SER A 2 21.05 14.56 -9.50
CA SER A 2 20.21 13.95 -10.55
C SER A 2 20.90 12.70 -11.09
N SER A 3 20.14 11.59 -11.24
CA SER A 3 20.66 10.34 -11.85
C SER A 3 21.13 10.55 -13.27
N GLU A 4 20.47 11.44 -14.03
CA GLU A 4 20.85 11.80 -15.38
C GLU A 4 22.20 12.52 -15.44
N LEU A 5 22.41 13.51 -14.55
CA LEU A 5 23.68 14.23 -14.48
C LEU A 5 24.83 13.30 -14.05
N LEU A 6 24.57 12.36 -13.12
CA LEU A 6 25.56 11.36 -12.72
C LEU A 6 25.92 10.43 -13.88
N TYR A 7 24.92 9.99 -14.65
CA TYR A 7 25.15 9.15 -15.83
C TYR A 7 25.92 9.88 -16.91
N ARG A 8 25.59 11.13 -17.24
CA ARG A 8 26.38 11.95 -18.17
C ARG A 8 27.83 12.10 -17.70
N HIS A 9 28.00 12.40 -16.41
CA HIS A 9 29.34 12.53 -15.84
C HIS A 9 30.18 11.23 -15.95
N TYR A 10 29.51 10.07 -15.77
CA TYR A 10 30.11 8.76 -16.01
C TYR A 10 30.51 8.56 -17.49
N VAL A 11 29.64 8.92 -18.43
CA VAL A 11 29.91 8.80 -19.86
C VAL A 11 31.08 9.70 -20.29
N ASP A 12 31.10 10.93 -19.78
CA ASP A 12 32.14 11.93 -20.13
C ASP A 12 33.48 11.65 -19.45
N ASN A 13 33.48 11.02 -18.28
CA ASN A 13 34.66 10.78 -17.44
C ASN A 13 34.68 9.36 -16.86
N PRO A 14 34.69 8.29 -17.65
CA PRO A 14 34.58 6.91 -17.17
C PRO A 14 35.67 6.52 -16.17
N ALA A 15 36.88 7.13 -16.28
CA ALA A 15 37.99 6.88 -15.38
C ALA A 15 37.76 7.32 -13.91
N TYR A 16 36.75 8.16 -13.65
CA TYR A 16 36.41 8.60 -12.30
C TYR A 16 35.47 7.59 -11.56
N PHE A 17 35.07 6.53 -12.25
CA PHE A 17 34.14 5.56 -11.74
C PHE A 17 34.74 4.16 -11.76
N THR A 18 34.50 3.42 -10.68
CA THR A 18 34.82 2.00 -10.61
C THR A 18 33.54 1.20 -10.80
N THR A 19 33.47 0.35 -11.81
CA THR A 19 32.33 -0.54 -12.03
C THR A 19 32.59 -1.89 -11.35
N ASN A 20 31.63 -2.34 -10.56
CA ASN A 20 31.65 -3.68 -9.97
C ASN A 20 30.75 -4.62 -10.78
N ALA A 21 31.37 -5.42 -11.65
CA ALA A 21 30.68 -6.32 -12.56
C ALA A 21 29.82 -7.37 -11.81
N ASN A 22 30.29 -7.82 -10.66
CA ASN A 22 29.54 -8.75 -9.81
C ASN A 22 28.25 -8.12 -9.27
N THR A 23 28.37 -6.94 -8.65
CA THR A 23 27.22 -6.20 -8.12
C THR A 23 26.24 -5.83 -9.23
N ASN A 24 26.74 -5.41 -10.39
CA ASN A 24 25.90 -5.09 -11.54
C ASN A 24 25.12 -6.30 -12.04
N TYR A 25 25.76 -7.45 -12.18
CA TYR A 25 25.11 -8.69 -12.59
C TYR A 25 24.04 -9.14 -11.57
N ARG A 26 24.39 -9.15 -10.28
CA ARG A 26 23.44 -9.50 -9.21
C ARG A 26 22.21 -8.58 -9.23
N ASN A 27 22.43 -7.27 -9.32
CA ASN A 27 21.33 -6.30 -9.38
C ASN A 27 20.49 -6.47 -10.65
N LEU A 28 21.10 -6.75 -11.78
CA LEU A 28 20.39 -7.03 -13.02
C LEU A 28 19.47 -8.24 -12.85
N VAL A 29 20.00 -9.37 -12.38
CA VAL A 29 19.24 -10.61 -12.21
C VAL A 29 18.17 -10.48 -11.14
N THR A 30 18.50 -9.97 -9.94
CA THR A 30 17.55 -9.89 -8.83
C THR A 30 16.40 -8.89 -9.08
N ASN A 31 16.59 -7.93 -9.97
CA ASN A 31 15.55 -6.98 -10.39
C ASN A 31 14.92 -7.32 -11.75
N SER A 32 15.40 -8.37 -12.44
CA SER A 32 14.84 -8.82 -13.72
C SER A 32 13.61 -9.67 -13.45
N LYS A 33 12.44 -9.08 -13.69
CA LYS A 33 11.14 -9.75 -13.51
C LYS A 33 10.31 -9.52 -14.76
N TRP A 34 9.54 -10.53 -15.11
CA TRP A 34 8.55 -10.45 -16.17
C TRP A 34 7.21 -10.92 -15.62
N ALA A 35 6.14 -10.24 -15.96
CA ALA A 35 4.80 -10.69 -15.66
C ALA A 35 3.81 -10.20 -16.71
N GLU A 36 2.85 -11.06 -17.01
CA GLU A 36 1.74 -10.78 -17.90
C GLU A 36 0.43 -11.15 -17.19
N GLU A 37 -0.52 -10.24 -17.13
CA GLU A 37 -1.85 -10.48 -16.60
C GLU A 37 -2.89 -10.16 -17.67
N LEU A 38 -3.66 -11.17 -18.08
CA LEU A 38 -4.80 -11.04 -18.97
C LEU A 38 -6.10 -11.18 -18.17
N VAL A 39 -6.93 -10.14 -18.18
CA VAL A 39 -8.24 -10.14 -17.51
C VAL A 39 -9.33 -10.03 -18.57
N SER A 40 -10.11 -11.11 -18.73
CA SER A 40 -11.30 -11.13 -19.56
C SER A 40 -12.55 -11.04 -18.69
N ALA A 41 -13.52 -10.21 -19.08
CA ALA A 41 -14.70 -9.99 -18.24
C ALA A 41 -15.99 -9.82 -19.04
N ALA A 42 -17.08 -10.31 -18.45
CA ALA A 42 -18.44 -10.07 -18.90
C ALA A 42 -19.29 -9.60 -17.71
N TYR A 43 -20.29 -8.78 -17.97
CA TYR A 43 -21.19 -8.31 -16.92
C TYR A 43 -22.63 -8.16 -17.41
N LEU A 44 -23.56 -8.29 -16.45
CA LEU A 44 -24.97 -7.98 -16.60
C LEU A 44 -25.38 -6.96 -15.56
N ARG A 45 -26.12 -5.93 -15.96
CA ARG A 45 -26.64 -4.88 -15.07
C ARG A 45 -28.14 -4.72 -15.31
N ALA A 46 -28.86 -4.43 -14.21
CA ALA A 46 -30.26 -4.06 -14.23
C ALA A 46 -30.49 -2.82 -13.37
N ASP A 47 -31.41 -1.96 -13.84
CA ASP A 47 -31.85 -0.75 -13.13
C ASP A 47 -33.38 -0.85 -12.97
N LEU A 48 -33.86 -0.64 -11.75
CA LEU A 48 -35.29 -0.73 -11.41
C LEU A 48 -35.72 0.50 -10.62
N GLY A 49 -36.77 1.16 -11.10
CA GLY A 49 -37.44 2.27 -10.42
C GLY A 49 -38.79 1.86 -9.87
N LEU A 50 -39.04 2.14 -8.60
CA LEU A 50 -40.28 1.86 -7.88
C LEU A 50 -40.81 3.13 -7.22
N LEU A 51 -42.08 3.12 -6.82
CA LEU A 51 -42.73 4.23 -6.11
C LEU A 51 -42.58 5.58 -6.85
N GLY A 52 -42.83 5.59 -8.16
CA GLY A 52 -42.65 6.79 -8.96
C GLY A 52 -41.19 7.28 -9.01
N ASN A 53 -40.24 6.35 -9.08
CA ASN A 53 -38.79 6.60 -9.03
C ASN A 53 -38.26 7.15 -7.72
N ARG A 54 -39.06 7.17 -6.65
CA ARG A 54 -38.54 7.51 -5.30
C ARG A 54 -37.60 6.44 -4.77
N LEU A 55 -37.81 5.17 -5.12
CA LEU A 55 -36.93 4.05 -4.76
C LEU A 55 -36.30 3.50 -6.05
N ARG A 56 -34.99 3.56 -6.13
CA ARG A 56 -34.22 3.08 -7.27
C ARG A 56 -33.22 2.03 -6.84
N PHE A 57 -33.16 0.95 -7.59
CA PHE A 57 -32.16 -0.09 -7.45
C PHE A 57 -31.32 -0.14 -8.71
N THR A 58 -30.02 -0.28 -8.54
CA THR A 58 -29.07 -0.61 -9.60
C THR A 58 -28.25 -1.79 -9.12
N GLY A 59 -28.35 -2.91 -9.80
CA GLY A 59 -27.66 -4.12 -9.42
C GLY A 59 -27.12 -4.86 -10.63
N GLY A 60 -26.22 -5.79 -10.38
CA GLY A 60 -25.66 -6.60 -11.45
C GLY A 60 -24.61 -7.56 -10.93
N VAL A 61 -24.08 -8.35 -11.86
CA VAL A 61 -23.01 -9.28 -11.63
C VAL A 61 -21.98 -9.16 -12.74
N ARG A 62 -20.71 -9.17 -12.36
CA ARG A 62 -19.58 -9.22 -13.28
C ARG A 62 -18.78 -10.49 -13.01
N ALA A 63 -18.45 -11.21 -14.06
CA ALA A 63 -17.52 -12.34 -14.05
C ALA A 63 -16.18 -11.90 -14.64
N GLU A 64 -15.09 -12.27 -13.99
CA GLU A 64 -13.73 -12.02 -14.47
C GLU A 64 -12.92 -13.31 -14.47
N GLN A 65 -12.37 -13.66 -15.62
CA GLN A 65 -11.33 -14.66 -15.78
C GLN A 65 -9.98 -13.94 -15.78
N THR A 66 -9.10 -14.33 -14.90
CA THR A 66 -7.72 -13.81 -14.82
C THR A 66 -6.75 -14.93 -15.14
N ASN A 67 -5.87 -14.69 -16.11
CA ASN A 67 -4.75 -15.56 -16.44
C ASN A 67 -3.46 -14.77 -16.17
N LEU A 68 -2.56 -15.35 -15.42
CA LEU A 68 -1.30 -14.75 -15.01
C LEU A 68 -0.15 -15.67 -15.37
N ALA A 69 0.90 -15.12 -15.96
CA ALA A 69 2.21 -15.74 -16.09
C ALA A 69 3.27 -14.79 -15.55
N ALA A 70 4.23 -15.30 -14.78
CA ALA A 70 5.28 -14.49 -14.20
C ALA A 70 6.60 -15.25 -14.13
N GLN A 71 7.70 -14.54 -14.29
CA GLN A 71 9.07 -15.04 -14.16
C GLN A 71 9.86 -14.14 -13.23
N GLY A 72 10.63 -14.74 -12.35
CA GLY A 72 11.46 -14.03 -11.39
C GLY A 72 12.84 -14.64 -11.19
N PRO A 73 13.72 -13.96 -10.46
CA PRO A 73 15.05 -14.47 -10.16
C PRO A 73 14.98 -15.70 -9.28
N PHE A 74 15.94 -16.60 -9.47
CA PHE A 74 16.15 -17.76 -8.62
C PHE A 74 17.57 -17.73 -8.09
N THR A 75 17.76 -17.87 -6.77
CA THR A 75 19.07 -17.86 -6.13
C THR A 75 19.33 -19.21 -5.48
N ASP A 76 20.34 -19.94 -5.93
CA ASP A 76 20.73 -21.26 -5.44
C ASP A 76 22.24 -21.32 -5.17
N PRO A 77 22.69 -21.16 -3.92
CA PRO A 77 24.08 -21.27 -3.52
C PRO A 77 24.74 -22.63 -3.83
N ASN A 78 23.97 -23.71 -3.85
CA ASN A 78 24.49 -25.08 -4.10
C ASN A 78 25.11 -25.24 -5.50
N ARG A 79 24.75 -24.40 -6.43
CA ARG A 79 25.33 -24.42 -7.78
C ARG A 79 26.80 -23.98 -7.81
N ASN A 80 27.30 -23.41 -6.71
CA ASN A 80 28.71 -23.05 -6.55
C ASN A 80 29.52 -24.13 -5.82
N VAL A 81 29.01 -25.34 -5.65
CA VAL A 81 29.70 -26.44 -4.96
C VAL A 81 30.26 -27.43 -5.96
N GLN A 82 31.55 -27.76 -5.81
CA GLN A 82 32.19 -28.81 -6.61
C GLN A 82 31.61 -30.18 -6.22
N ARG A 83 31.32 -31.01 -7.24
CA ARG A 83 30.76 -32.35 -7.04
C ARG A 83 31.61 -33.41 -7.74
N ASP A 84 31.70 -34.59 -7.10
CA ASP A 84 32.35 -35.76 -7.69
C ASP A 84 31.49 -36.37 -8.82
N ALA A 85 32.00 -37.43 -9.44
CA ALA A 85 31.31 -38.15 -10.51
C ALA A 85 29.99 -38.83 -10.06
N GLN A 86 29.76 -38.95 -8.75
CA GLN A 86 28.54 -39.45 -8.14
C GLN A 86 27.58 -38.34 -7.68
N GLY A 87 27.90 -37.07 -7.97
CA GLY A 87 27.11 -35.88 -7.60
C GLY A 87 27.26 -35.46 -6.14
N ARG A 88 28.17 -36.05 -5.35
CA ARG A 88 28.39 -35.69 -3.95
C ARG A 88 29.33 -34.50 -3.84
N PRO A 89 29.12 -33.61 -2.84
CA PRO A 89 30.05 -32.49 -2.61
C PRO A 89 31.49 -32.96 -2.36
N VAL A 90 32.42 -32.29 -3.02
CA VAL A 90 33.84 -32.48 -2.72
C VAL A 90 34.16 -31.65 -1.46
N LEU A 91 34.68 -32.32 -0.44
CA LEU A 91 35.05 -31.68 0.82
C LEU A 91 36.52 -31.28 0.83
N GLY A 92 36.80 -30.06 1.29
CA GLY A 92 38.14 -29.59 1.54
C GLY A 92 38.75 -30.11 2.84
N ALA A 93 39.98 -29.78 3.11
CA ALA A 93 40.71 -30.21 4.33
C ALA A 93 40.03 -29.75 5.65
N ASN A 94 39.20 -28.75 5.59
CA ASN A 94 38.41 -28.23 6.71
C ASN A 94 37.04 -28.90 6.88
N GLY A 95 36.74 -29.92 6.09
CA GLY A 95 35.46 -30.65 6.09
C GLY A 95 34.28 -29.88 5.45
N ARG A 96 34.53 -28.75 4.83
CA ARG A 96 33.52 -27.93 4.15
C ARG A 96 33.53 -28.21 2.64
N PRO A 97 32.39 -28.05 1.95
CA PRO A 97 32.32 -28.14 0.50
C PRO A 97 33.29 -27.17 -0.19
N VAL A 98 33.90 -27.64 -1.24
CA VAL A 98 34.79 -26.83 -2.06
C VAL A 98 33.96 -26.02 -3.05
N ALA A 99 34.13 -24.70 -3.01
CA ALA A 99 33.45 -23.81 -3.95
C ALA A 99 34.07 -23.93 -5.37
N ILE A 100 33.22 -23.77 -6.41
CA ILE A 100 33.66 -23.67 -7.80
C ILE A 100 34.32 -22.32 -8.02
N ALA A 101 33.67 -21.25 -7.57
CA ALA A 101 34.14 -19.87 -7.69
C ALA A 101 34.23 -19.21 -6.31
N PRO A 102 35.21 -18.33 -6.05
CA PRO A 102 35.28 -17.57 -4.80
C PRO A 102 34.06 -16.68 -4.60
N ALA A 103 33.61 -16.55 -3.35
CA ALA A 103 32.53 -15.63 -3.00
C ALA A 103 32.79 -14.19 -3.48
N ASN A 104 31.73 -13.47 -3.80
CA ASN A 104 31.78 -12.08 -4.31
C ASN A 104 32.49 -11.89 -5.68
N THR A 105 32.73 -12.95 -6.44
CA THR A 105 33.17 -12.86 -7.81
C THR A 105 32.01 -12.85 -8.79
N LEU A 106 32.25 -12.38 -10.02
CA LEU A 106 31.24 -12.43 -11.08
C LEU A 106 30.87 -13.87 -11.44
N GLU A 107 31.85 -14.78 -11.41
CA GLU A 107 31.66 -16.22 -11.68
C GLU A 107 30.76 -16.86 -10.64
N PHE A 108 31.01 -16.60 -9.34
CA PHE A 108 30.11 -16.99 -8.27
C PHE A 108 28.67 -16.55 -8.54
N SER A 109 28.50 -15.26 -8.88
CA SER A 109 27.16 -14.73 -9.10
C SER A 109 26.48 -15.31 -10.34
N ARG A 110 27.22 -15.61 -11.41
CA ARG A 110 26.65 -16.29 -12.59
C ARG A 110 26.22 -17.74 -12.30
N LEU A 111 26.91 -18.42 -11.39
CA LEU A 111 26.51 -19.75 -10.96
C LEU A 111 25.26 -19.75 -10.07
N THR A 112 25.17 -18.80 -9.13
CA THR A 112 24.18 -18.83 -8.05
C THR A 112 22.94 -17.98 -8.32
N PHE A 113 23.03 -16.91 -9.12
CA PHE A 113 21.90 -16.04 -9.44
C PHE A 113 21.42 -16.29 -10.86
N LEU A 114 20.24 -16.89 -10.99
CA LEU A 114 19.66 -17.29 -12.27
C LEU A 114 18.63 -16.26 -12.71
N ASP A 115 18.86 -15.66 -13.89
CA ASP A 115 17.91 -14.73 -14.49
C ASP A 115 16.64 -15.49 -14.89
N ARG A 116 15.49 -15.04 -14.36
CA ARG A 116 14.18 -15.63 -14.63
C ARG A 116 14.13 -17.15 -14.42
N GLY A 117 14.93 -17.65 -13.47
CA GLY A 117 14.99 -19.08 -13.15
C GLY A 117 13.74 -19.61 -12.42
N PHE A 118 12.81 -18.76 -12.05
CA PHE A 118 11.56 -19.09 -11.39
C PHE A 118 10.36 -18.70 -12.25
N ASN A 119 9.39 -19.63 -12.42
CA ASN A 119 8.18 -19.45 -13.20
C ASN A 119 6.96 -19.65 -12.32
N ALA A 120 5.92 -18.84 -12.55
CA ALA A 120 4.62 -18.95 -11.91
C ALA A 120 3.50 -18.75 -12.94
N GLU A 121 2.53 -19.67 -12.92
CA GLU A 121 1.32 -19.55 -13.73
C GLU A 121 0.09 -19.69 -12.83
N LYS A 122 -0.94 -18.92 -13.13
CA LYS A 122 -2.18 -18.94 -12.35
C LYS A 122 -3.37 -18.53 -13.18
N GLU A 123 -4.48 -19.22 -12.99
CA GLU A 123 -5.75 -18.82 -13.55
C GLU A 123 -6.88 -18.95 -12.53
N TYR A 124 -7.86 -18.06 -12.60
CA TYR A 124 -9.04 -18.12 -11.75
C TYR A 124 -10.20 -17.30 -12.29
N LEU A 125 -11.42 -17.82 -12.08
CA LEU A 125 -12.68 -17.13 -12.33
C LEU A 125 -13.24 -16.56 -11.03
N ARG A 126 -13.70 -15.30 -11.05
CA ARG A 126 -14.34 -14.63 -9.92
C ARG A 126 -15.61 -13.93 -10.32
N TRP A 127 -16.56 -13.88 -9.38
CA TRP A 127 -17.86 -13.23 -9.55
C TRP A 127 -17.97 -12.04 -8.61
N PHE A 128 -18.45 -10.92 -9.14
CA PHE A 128 -18.58 -9.65 -8.43
C PHE A 128 -20.03 -9.16 -8.49
N PRO A 129 -20.93 -9.70 -7.64
CA PRO A 129 -22.25 -9.14 -7.51
C PRO A 129 -22.20 -7.79 -6.79
N SER A 130 -23.12 -6.89 -7.18
CA SER A 130 -23.31 -5.59 -6.56
C SER A 130 -24.78 -5.19 -6.58
N LEU A 131 -25.18 -4.46 -5.54
CA LEU A 131 -26.52 -3.88 -5.42
C LEU A 131 -26.41 -2.51 -4.77
N ASN A 132 -27.00 -1.51 -5.41
CA ASN A 132 -27.12 -0.15 -4.89
C ASN A 132 -28.60 0.19 -4.80
N ALA A 133 -29.00 0.79 -3.71
CA ALA A 133 -30.34 1.31 -3.46
C ALA A 133 -30.26 2.81 -3.13
N SER A 134 -31.17 3.58 -3.68
CA SER A 134 -31.36 5.00 -3.37
C SER A 134 -32.85 5.26 -3.13
N PHE A 135 -33.18 5.80 -1.96
CA PHE A 135 -34.53 6.11 -1.56
C PHE A 135 -34.67 7.60 -1.23
N ASN A 136 -35.44 8.31 -2.02
CA ASN A 136 -35.84 9.68 -1.73
C ASN A 136 -36.94 9.66 -0.64
N VAL A 137 -36.52 9.75 0.63
CA VAL A 137 -37.43 9.80 1.79
C VAL A 137 -38.31 11.04 1.68
N ARG A 138 -37.69 12.16 1.32
CA ARG A 138 -38.28 13.44 0.94
C ARG A 138 -37.47 14.03 -0.23
N GLU A 139 -37.88 15.16 -0.77
CA GLU A 139 -37.15 15.85 -1.83
C GLU A 139 -35.73 16.27 -1.41
N ASP A 140 -35.59 16.61 -0.13
CA ASP A 140 -34.35 17.08 0.49
C ASP A 140 -33.61 16.00 1.32
N LEU A 141 -34.17 14.79 1.45
CA LEU A 141 -33.61 13.73 2.28
C LEU A 141 -33.52 12.41 1.49
N ILE A 142 -32.29 11.96 1.26
CA ILE A 142 -32.02 10.74 0.49
C ILE A 142 -31.29 9.73 1.38
N ALA A 143 -31.82 8.52 1.44
CA ALA A 143 -31.14 7.36 2.03
C ALA A 143 -30.51 6.52 0.92
N ARG A 144 -29.24 6.10 1.10
CA ARG A 144 -28.54 5.22 0.18
C ARG A 144 -28.00 4.02 0.91
N ALA A 145 -28.04 2.88 0.26
CA ALA A 145 -27.38 1.66 0.70
C ALA A 145 -26.67 1.02 -0.48
N SER A 146 -25.52 0.41 -0.23
CA SER A 146 -24.82 -0.38 -1.24
C SER A 146 -24.21 -1.63 -0.63
N TRP A 147 -24.23 -2.69 -1.41
CA TRP A 147 -23.51 -3.92 -1.16
C TRP A 147 -22.74 -4.33 -2.41
N SER A 148 -21.47 -4.71 -2.24
CA SER A 148 -20.65 -5.13 -3.37
C SER A 148 -19.55 -6.07 -2.93
N THR A 149 -19.08 -6.87 -3.88
CA THR A 149 -17.90 -7.70 -3.75
C THR A 149 -16.82 -7.16 -4.67
N SER A 150 -15.57 -7.14 -4.21
CA SER A 150 -14.39 -6.75 -4.97
C SER A 150 -13.23 -7.68 -4.69
N VAL A 151 -12.22 -7.66 -5.58
CA VAL A 151 -10.99 -8.44 -5.45
C VAL A 151 -9.79 -7.51 -5.37
N GLY A 152 -8.81 -7.88 -4.57
CA GLY A 152 -7.47 -7.32 -4.66
C GLY A 152 -6.51 -8.41 -5.08
N ARG A 153 -5.91 -8.22 -6.24
CA ARG A 153 -4.92 -9.14 -6.77
C ARG A 153 -3.59 -8.93 -6.06
N PRO A 154 -2.81 -9.97 -5.85
CA PRO A 154 -1.40 -9.84 -5.50
C PRO A 154 -0.68 -8.97 -6.56
N ASP A 155 0.30 -8.20 -6.15
CA ASP A 155 1.13 -7.47 -7.12
C ASP A 155 2.11 -8.42 -7.85
N PHE A 156 2.69 -7.95 -8.95
CA PHE A 156 3.61 -8.78 -9.73
C PHE A 156 4.86 -9.21 -8.95
N ASN A 157 5.29 -8.44 -7.94
CA ASN A 157 6.40 -8.83 -7.08
C ASN A 157 6.07 -10.05 -6.22
N GLN A 158 4.81 -10.24 -5.85
CA GLN A 158 4.37 -11.41 -5.10
C GLN A 158 4.43 -12.68 -5.95
N TYR A 159 4.15 -12.59 -7.25
CA TYR A 159 4.22 -13.72 -8.17
C TYR A 159 5.63 -13.95 -8.73
N ALA A 160 6.36 -12.89 -9.05
CA ALA A 160 7.67 -12.94 -9.70
C ALA A 160 8.84 -12.56 -8.78
N GLY A 161 8.63 -12.59 -7.46
CA GLY A 161 9.64 -12.15 -6.50
C GLY A 161 10.87 -13.04 -6.38
N GLY A 162 10.78 -14.28 -6.86
CA GLY A 162 11.90 -15.23 -6.84
C GLY A 162 11.97 -16.10 -5.59
N VAL A 163 12.97 -16.97 -5.61
CA VAL A 163 13.30 -17.91 -4.54
C VAL A 163 14.74 -17.72 -4.15
N THR A 164 15.01 -17.62 -2.85
CA THR A 164 16.37 -17.62 -2.30
C THR A 164 16.51 -18.84 -1.39
N LEU A 165 17.45 -19.72 -1.71
CA LEU A 165 17.74 -20.92 -0.95
C LEU A 165 18.92 -20.68 -0.02
N PRO A 166 18.95 -21.31 1.18
CA PRO A 166 20.14 -21.42 1.99
C PRO A 166 21.15 -22.38 1.35
N ASP A 167 22.38 -22.35 1.82
CA ASP A 167 23.40 -23.34 1.46
C ASP A 167 23.35 -24.53 2.44
N PRO A 168 22.74 -25.67 2.07
CA PRO A 168 22.61 -26.81 2.99
C PRO A 168 23.94 -27.51 3.30
N GLU A 169 24.99 -27.23 2.53
CA GLU A 169 26.32 -27.81 2.74
C GLU A 169 27.19 -26.95 3.68
N ASN A 170 26.76 -25.69 3.93
CA ASN A 170 27.41 -24.78 4.87
C ASN A 170 26.36 -24.09 5.76
N PRO A 171 25.59 -24.84 6.56
CA PRO A 171 24.41 -24.32 7.27
C PRO A 171 24.78 -23.31 8.34
N SER A 172 23.93 -22.29 8.46
CA SER A 172 23.98 -21.26 9.51
C SER A 172 22.69 -21.28 10.35
N PRO A 173 22.73 -20.95 11.63
CA PRO A 173 21.54 -20.93 12.50
C PRO A 173 20.39 -20.02 12.04
N ASN A 174 20.69 -19.05 11.19
CA ASN A 174 19.70 -18.09 10.67
C ASN A 174 19.26 -18.41 9.23
N ASP A 175 19.66 -19.55 8.69
CA ASP A 175 19.33 -19.93 7.34
C ASP A 175 17.84 -20.23 7.19
N GLN A 176 17.27 -19.72 6.12
CA GLN A 176 15.86 -19.84 5.79
C GLN A 176 15.67 -19.84 4.28
N ILE A 177 14.62 -20.49 3.82
CA ILE A 177 14.14 -20.37 2.46
C ILE A 177 13.30 -19.09 2.40
N THR A 178 13.64 -18.18 1.52
CA THR A 178 12.79 -17.01 1.24
C THR A 178 12.13 -17.22 -0.11
N ILE A 179 10.80 -17.29 -0.13
CA ILE A 179 10.07 -17.63 -1.34
C ILE A 179 8.77 -16.82 -1.41
N ASN A 180 8.42 -16.37 -2.60
CA ASN A 180 7.11 -15.83 -2.87
C ASN A 180 6.13 -16.97 -3.13
N ASN A 181 5.01 -16.93 -2.41
CA ASN A 181 4.02 -18.00 -2.49
C ASN A 181 3.18 -17.86 -3.77
N ILE A 182 3.50 -18.63 -4.79
CA ILE A 182 2.70 -18.71 -6.02
C ILE A 182 1.27 -19.20 -5.76
N GLY A 183 1.06 -19.96 -4.66
CA GLY A 183 -0.25 -20.40 -4.21
C GLY A 183 -1.13 -19.28 -3.62
N ILE A 184 -0.58 -18.07 -3.42
CA ILE A 184 -1.32 -16.95 -2.83
C ILE A 184 -2.58 -16.63 -3.64
N LYS A 185 -3.73 -16.56 -2.96
CA LYS A 185 -5.03 -16.29 -3.56
C LYS A 185 -5.31 -14.80 -3.51
N PRO A 186 -5.94 -14.21 -4.52
CA PRO A 186 -6.46 -12.86 -4.42
C PRO A 186 -7.38 -12.73 -3.20
N TRP A 187 -7.23 -11.65 -2.42
CA TRP A 187 -8.18 -11.39 -1.35
C TRP A 187 -9.51 -10.87 -1.93
N THR A 188 -10.58 -11.16 -1.24
CA THR A 188 -11.93 -10.70 -1.60
C THR A 188 -12.44 -9.79 -0.51
N ALA A 189 -13.05 -8.66 -0.87
CA ALA A 189 -13.74 -7.79 0.07
C ALA A 189 -15.23 -7.78 -0.22
N ARG A 190 -16.03 -8.00 0.83
CA ARG A 190 -17.46 -7.73 0.85
C ARG A 190 -17.70 -6.42 1.54
N ALA A 191 -18.29 -5.45 0.86
CA ALA A 191 -18.52 -4.11 1.36
C ALA A 191 -20.01 -3.83 1.51
N VAL A 192 -20.40 -3.28 2.66
CA VAL A 192 -21.71 -2.69 2.90
C VAL A 192 -21.51 -1.24 3.28
N ASN A 193 -22.24 -0.33 2.63
CA ASN A 193 -22.26 1.08 2.98
C ASN A 193 -23.71 1.52 3.12
N VAL A 194 -23.97 2.36 4.10
CA VAL A 194 -25.24 3.08 4.27
C VAL A 194 -24.94 4.56 4.46
N ARG A 195 -25.77 5.41 3.89
CA ARG A 195 -25.60 6.86 3.98
C ARG A 195 -26.97 7.54 4.00
N LEU A 196 -27.09 8.56 4.83
CA LEU A 196 -28.19 9.51 4.83
C LEU A 196 -27.66 10.87 4.40
N GLU A 197 -28.30 11.48 3.41
CA GLU A 197 -27.93 12.77 2.82
C GLU A 197 -29.10 13.73 2.99
N TYR A 198 -28.85 14.86 3.62
CA TYR A 198 -29.81 15.94 3.76
C TYR A 198 -29.32 17.17 3.01
N TYR A 199 -30.14 17.65 2.09
CA TYR A 199 -29.87 18.83 1.27
C TYR A 199 -30.53 20.03 1.89
N LEU A 200 -29.73 20.96 2.35
CA LEU A 200 -30.18 22.22 2.95
C LEU A 200 -30.69 23.18 1.87
N GLN A 201 -31.67 23.98 2.21
CA GLN A 201 -32.16 25.00 1.29
C GLN A 201 -31.02 25.86 0.78
N GLY A 202 -30.92 26.00 -0.55
CA GLY A 202 -29.97 26.87 -1.23
C GLY A 202 -28.68 26.23 -1.72
N VAL A 203 -28.13 25.13 -1.34
CA VAL A 203 -26.93 24.41 -1.88
C VAL A 203 -26.07 23.80 -0.77
N GLY A 204 -26.54 23.73 0.46
CA GLY A 204 -25.85 23.04 1.55
C GLY A 204 -26.15 21.53 1.54
N GLN A 205 -25.25 20.76 2.12
CA GLN A 205 -25.41 19.33 2.28
C GLN A 205 -24.81 18.87 3.60
N VAL A 206 -25.55 17.99 4.29
CA VAL A 206 -25.05 17.18 5.41
C VAL A 206 -25.19 15.71 5.03
N SER A 207 -24.17 14.91 5.27
CA SER A 207 -24.32 13.46 5.14
C SER A 207 -23.60 12.72 6.26
N VAL A 208 -24.23 11.64 6.71
CA VAL A 208 -23.67 10.69 7.67
C VAL A 208 -23.72 9.31 7.04
N GLY A 209 -22.64 8.58 7.13
CA GLY A 209 -22.56 7.23 6.59
C GLY A 209 -21.89 6.27 7.55
N ALA A 210 -22.23 5.00 7.41
CA ALA A 210 -21.56 3.90 8.07
C ALA A 210 -21.13 2.89 7.00
N PHE A 211 -20.00 2.24 7.22
CA PHE A 211 -19.51 1.21 6.32
C PHE A 211 -18.92 0.04 7.09
N ARG A 212 -18.97 -1.13 6.45
CA ARG A 212 -18.28 -2.35 6.86
C ARG A 212 -17.70 -3.03 5.62
N ARG A 213 -16.45 -3.46 5.74
CA ARG A 213 -15.73 -4.24 4.74
C ARG A 213 -15.14 -5.45 5.42
N ASP A 214 -15.49 -6.63 4.94
CA ASP A 214 -14.95 -7.90 5.39
C ASP A 214 -13.99 -8.42 4.31
N PHE A 215 -12.70 -8.58 4.66
CA PHE A 215 -11.65 -9.04 3.77
C PHE A 215 -11.37 -10.51 4.09
N GLU A 216 -11.55 -11.36 3.09
CA GLU A 216 -11.22 -12.79 3.14
C GLU A 216 -9.93 -13.03 2.34
N ASN A 217 -9.12 -14.00 2.77
CA ASN A 217 -7.81 -14.29 2.18
C ASN A 217 -6.85 -13.09 2.16
N PHE A 218 -6.92 -12.19 3.13
CA PHE A 218 -6.02 -11.05 3.18
C PHE A 218 -4.57 -11.50 3.34
N PHE A 219 -3.62 -10.71 2.84
CA PHE A 219 -2.21 -11.09 2.84
C PHE A 219 -1.55 -10.85 4.20
N GLY A 220 -0.71 -11.80 4.61
CA GLY A 220 0.17 -11.71 5.76
C GLY A 220 1.52 -12.37 5.45
N SER A 221 2.60 -11.90 6.07
CA SER A 221 3.87 -12.59 6.05
C SER A 221 3.93 -13.57 7.21
N THR A 222 4.43 -14.77 6.96
CA THR A 222 4.57 -15.82 7.97
C THR A 222 5.85 -16.61 7.74
N THR A 223 6.29 -17.29 8.80
CA THR A 223 7.32 -18.34 8.73
C THR A 223 6.61 -19.66 8.95
N ILE A 224 6.76 -20.57 8.01
CA ILE A 224 6.15 -21.90 8.05
C ILE A 224 7.24 -22.98 7.97
N ALA A 225 6.89 -24.21 8.38
CA ALA A 225 7.74 -25.37 8.11
C ALA A 225 7.78 -25.65 6.59
N ALA A 226 8.91 -26.09 6.10
CA ALA A 226 9.06 -26.56 4.73
C ALA A 226 8.42 -27.95 4.60
N THR A 227 7.10 -28.02 4.38
CA THR A 227 6.44 -29.31 4.15
C THR A 227 6.84 -29.88 2.78
N PRO A 228 6.85 -31.22 2.62
CA PRO A 228 7.15 -31.82 1.32
C PRO A 228 6.29 -31.27 0.18
N GLU A 229 4.98 -31.12 0.41
CA GLU A 229 4.02 -30.62 -0.58
C GLU A 229 4.31 -29.17 -0.97
N PHE A 230 4.77 -28.35 0.00
CA PHE A 230 5.15 -26.98 -0.27
C PHE A 230 6.44 -26.91 -1.09
N LEU A 231 7.44 -27.76 -0.77
CA LEU A 231 8.72 -27.78 -1.47
C LEU A 231 8.57 -28.32 -2.90
N GLU A 232 7.74 -29.34 -3.10
CA GLU A 232 7.42 -29.90 -4.42
C GLU A 232 6.76 -28.86 -5.34
N LEU A 233 5.93 -27.98 -4.80
CA LEU A 233 5.33 -26.87 -5.56
C LEU A 233 6.40 -25.95 -6.21
N TYR A 234 7.60 -25.91 -5.64
CA TYR A 234 8.72 -25.10 -6.10
C TYR A 234 9.86 -25.92 -6.68
N ASP A 235 9.61 -27.20 -6.98
CA ASP A 235 10.61 -28.16 -7.50
C ASP A 235 11.86 -28.24 -6.60
N LEU A 236 11.67 -28.17 -5.27
CA LEU A 236 12.71 -28.26 -4.28
C LEU A 236 12.71 -29.64 -3.62
N ASN A 237 13.91 -30.24 -3.46
CA ASN A 237 14.05 -31.56 -2.84
C ASN A 237 13.72 -31.50 -1.33
N PRO A 238 12.66 -32.21 -0.86
CA PRO A 238 12.27 -32.21 0.55
C PRO A 238 13.34 -32.77 1.49
N ASN A 239 14.17 -33.70 1.03
CA ASN A 239 15.24 -34.31 1.84
C ASN A 239 16.40 -33.31 2.10
N VAL A 240 16.57 -32.29 1.24
CA VAL A 240 17.61 -31.27 1.37
C VAL A 240 17.07 -30.06 2.12
N TYR A 241 15.89 -29.60 1.75
CA TYR A 241 15.37 -28.32 2.20
C TYR A 241 14.32 -28.41 3.31
N GLY A 242 13.86 -29.62 3.67
CA GLY A 242 12.81 -29.80 4.67
C GLY A 242 13.19 -29.36 6.10
N GLN A 243 14.47 -29.18 6.39
CA GLN A 243 14.95 -28.71 7.70
C GLN A 243 14.93 -27.19 7.87
N TYR A 244 14.77 -26.42 6.78
CA TYR A 244 14.82 -24.95 6.84
C TYR A 244 13.43 -24.35 6.99
N PRO A 245 13.26 -23.28 7.82
CA PRO A 245 12.02 -22.54 7.85
C PRO A 245 11.84 -21.77 6.53
N VAL A 246 10.59 -21.67 6.09
CA VAL A 246 10.21 -20.92 4.89
C VAL A 246 9.58 -19.60 5.30
N VAL A 247 10.19 -18.50 4.93
CA VAL A 247 9.61 -17.16 5.05
C VAL A 247 8.87 -16.82 3.76
N THR A 248 7.57 -16.67 3.86
CA THR A 248 6.71 -16.47 2.70
C THR A 248 5.52 -15.56 3.04
N GLN A 249 4.83 -15.12 2.00
CA GLN A 249 3.51 -14.51 2.13
C GLN A 249 2.44 -15.60 2.04
N THR A 250 1.40 -15.45 2.84
CA THR A 250 0.25 -16.36 2.85
C THR A 250 -1.05 -15.57 2.94
N ASN A 251 -2.13 -16.25 2.60
CA ASN A 251 -3.45 -15.74 2.90
C ASN A 251 -3.78 -16.01 4.36
N LEU A 252 -4.29 -15.01 5.05
CA LEU A 252 -4.80 -15.19 6.41
C LEU A 252 -6.08 -16.04 6.37
N ASP A 253 -6.19 -17.02 7.23
CA ASP A 253 -7.31 -17.95 7.35
C ASP A 253 -8.56 -17.31 8.01
N ARG A 254 -8.40 -16.13 8.59
CA ARG A 254 -9.47 -15.40 9.29
C ARG A 254 -9.80 -14.09 8.57
N THR A 255 -11.08 -13.74 8.60
CA THR A 255 -11.57 -12.47 8.07
C THR A 255 -10.99 -11.27 8.81
N VAL A 256 -10.45 -10.33 8.06
CA VAL A 256 -10.09 -9.01 8.56
C VAL A 256 -11.24 -8.07 8.27
N ARG A 257 -11.72 -7.35 9.28
CA ARG A 257 -12.84 -6.42 9.14
C ARG A 257 -12.40 -4.98 9.32
N MET A 258 -12.81 -4.13 8.39
CA MET A 258 -12.73 -2.68 8.52
C MET A 258 -14.14 -2.11 8.61
N GLN A 259 -14.41 -1.31 9.64
CA GLN A 259 -15.70 -0.65 9.77
C GLN A 259 -15.54 0.76 10.33
N GLY A 260 -16.47 1.64 10.01
CA GLY A 260 -16.37 3.02 10.44
C GLY A 260 -17.58 3.87 10.10
N LEU A 261 -17.48 5.12 10.53
CA LEU A 261 -18.42 6.18 10.27
C LEU A 261 -17.77 7.27 9.44
N THR A 262 -18.56 7.92 8.61
CA THR A 262 -18.16 9.09 7.82
C THR A 262 -19.17 10.22 8.05
N PHE A 263 -18.67 11.43 8.06
CA PHE A 263 -19.46 12.65 8.15
C PHE A 263 -18.99 13.63 7.10
N ASN A 264 -19.93 14.30 6.41
CA ASN A 264 -19.64 15.40 5.52
C ASN A 264 -20.65 16.52 5.72
N TYR A 265 -20.18 17.73 5.74
CA TYR A 265 -20.96 18.96 5.79
C TYR A 265 -20.38 19.99 4.85
N ARG A 266 -21.22 20.65 4.09
CA ARG A 266 -20.87 21.80 3.27
C ARG A 266 -22.03 22.75 3.21
N GLN A 267 -21.79 24.03 3.48
CA GLN A 267 -22.83 25.06 3.52
C GLN A 267 -22.30 26.40 3.04
N PRO A 268 -22.79 26.96 1.92
CA PRO A 268 -22.71 28.38 1.66
C PRO A 268 -23.58 29.13 2.63
N LEU A 269 -23.03 30.15 3.29
CA LEU A 269 -23.72 30.93 4.32
C LEU A 269 -24.50 32.10 3.69
N THR A 270 -25.51 31.78 2.88
CA THR A 270 -26.28 32.77 2.08
C THR A 270 -27.15 33.69 2.94
N PHE A 271 -27.40 33.34 4.18
CA PHE A 271 -28.15 34.12 5.16
C PHE A 271 -27.32 35.28 5.79
N LEU A 272 -26.00 35.28 5.55
CA LEU A 272 -25.13 36.37 6.05
C LEU A 272 -25.38 37.70 5.33
N PRO A 273 -25.02 38.83 5.96
CA PRO A 273 -25.09 40.15 5.34
C PRO A 273 -24.35 40.19 3.99
N ALA A 274 -24.74 41.13 3.13
CA ALA A 274 -24.23 41.20 1.75
C ALA A 274 -22.70 41.18 1.64
N TRP A 275 -21.99 41.73 2.60
CA TRP A 275 -20.52 41.74 2.62
C TRP A 275 -19.89 40.36 2.92
N ALA A 276 -20.64 39.47 3.56
CA ALA A 276 -20.17 38.11 3.94
C ALA A 276 -20.87 36.95 3.18
N ARG A 277 -21.72 37.24 2.18
CA ARG A 277 -22.47 36.21 1.43
C ARG A 277 -21.60 35.23 0.67
N GLY A 278 -20.34 35.54 0.40
CA GLY A 278 -19.39 34.64 -0.26
C GLY A 278 -18.75 33.62 0.66
N VAL A 279 -19.14 33.58 1.94
CA VAL A 279 -18.57 32.59 2.88
C VAL A 279 -19.23 31.22 2.68
N GLN A 280 -18.38 30.20 2.54
CA GLN A 280 -18.76 28.78 2.56
C GLN A 280 -17.95 28.08 3.63
N VAL A 281 -18.60 27.24 4.41
CA VAL A 281 -17.96 26.36 5.40
C VAL A 281 -18.08 24.92 4.98
N TYR A 282 -17.11 24.10 5.37
CA TYR A 282 -17.16 22.66 5.19
C TYR A 282 -16.50 21.93 6.35
N ALA A 283 -16.94 20.72 6.59
CA ALA A 283 -16.30 19.77 7.50
C ALA A 283 -16.52 18.36 6.99
N ASN A 284 -15.48 17.55 6.97
CA ASN A 284 -15.60 16.13 6.70
C ASN A 284 -14.69 15.34 7.63
N GLY A 285 -15.06 14.12 7.90
CA GLY A 285 -14.28 13.27 8.77
C GLY A 285 -14.66 11.81 8.65
N SER A 286 -13.75 10.97 9.12
CA SER A 286 -13.96 9.55 9.26
C SER A 286 -13.39 9.04 10.57
N ALA A 287 -14.07 8.07 11.16
CA ALA A 287 -13.59 7.28 12.28
C ALA A 287 -13.77 5.80 11.93
N GLN A 288 -12.68 5.05 11.94
CA GLN A 288 -12.67 3.66 11.50
C GLN A 288 -11.75 2.79 12.34
N ARG A 289 -12.02 1.49 12.35
CA ARG A 289 -11.23 0.51 13.07
C ARG A 289 -11.04 -0.75 12.26
N LEU A 290 -9.91 -1.42 12.49
CA LEU A 290 -9.60 -2.75 12.00
C LEU A 290 -9.84 -3.76 13.12
N LEU A 291 -10.46 -4.88 12.77
CA LEU A 291 -10.71 -6.04 13.64
C LEU A 291 -10.21 -7.27 12.89
N GLY A 292 -9.61 -8.22 13.62
CA GLY A 292 -9.12 -9.48 13.05
C GLY A 292 -7.66 -9.76 13.37
N PRO A 293 -6.99 -10.64 12.62
CA PRO A 293 -5.64 -11.09 12.92
C PRO A 293 -4.63 -9.95 13.01
N ALA A 294 -3.78 -9.98 14.04
CA ALA A 294 -2.77 -8.96 14.26
C ALA A 294 -1.72 -8.87 13.12
N ALA A 295 -1.53 -9.98 12.39
CA ALA A 295 -0.64 -10.03 11.23
C ALA A 295 -1.16 -9.26 10.00
N ALA A 296 -2.44 -8.91 9.97
CA ALA A 296 -2.98 -8.09 8.88
C ALA A 296 -2.41 -6.67 8.95
N THR A 297 -1.69 -6.30 7.90
CA THR A 297 -1.14 -4.96 7.78
C THR A 297 -1.84 -4.23 6.64
N PHE A 298 -2.55 -3.16 6.98
CA PHE A 298 -3.09 -2.24 5.97
C PHE A 298 -2.16 -1.04 5.86
N PRO A 299 -1.30 -0.96 4.83
CA PRO A 299 -0.44 0.20 4.63
C PRO A 299 -1.29 1.46 4.52
N GLY A 300 -0.94 2.49 5.26
CA GLY A 300 -1.67 3.75 5.20
C GLY A 300 -2.97 3.82 5.99
N PHE A 301 -3.36 2.77 6.73
CA PHE A 301 -4.56 2.83 7.57
C PHE A 301 -4.46 3.94 8.62
N VAL A 302 -5.40 4.89 8.56
CA VAL A 302 -5.53 5.98 9.53
C VAL A 302 -6.86 5.85 10.25
N PRO A 303 -6.89 5.63 11.57
CA PRO A 303 -8.13 5.36 12.30
C PRO A 303 -9.06 6.57 12.39
N ARG A 304 -8.55 7.79 12.33
CA ARG A 304 -9.36 9.01 12.41
C ARG A 304 -8.78 10.10 11.52
N THR A 305 -9.63 10.70 10.70
CA THR A 305 -9.30 11.90 9.92
C THR A 305 -10.42 12.92 10.07
N ALA A 306 -10.07 14.19 10.09
CA ALA A 306 -11.03 15.27 10.00
C ALA A 306 -10.41 16.44 9.24
N ASN A 307 -11.18 17.00 8.31
CA ASN A 307 -10.80 18.20 7.59
C ASN A 307 -11.97 19.18 7.69
N TRP A 308 -11.70 20.41 8.03
CA TRP A 308 -12.69 21.47 8.08
C TRP A 308 -12.06 22.77 7.67
N GLY A 309 -12.90 23.69 7.29
CA GLY A 309 -12.42 24.97 6.85
C GLY A 309 -13.52 25.88 6.35
N PHE A 310 -13.10 27.03 5.89
CA PHE A 310 -13.96 27.96 5.19
C PHE A 310 -13.26 28.54 3.97
N SER A 311 -14.07 28.98 3.02
CA SER A 311 -13.66 29.86 1.92
C SER A 311 -14.57 31.08 1.89
N PHE A 312 -13.99 32.19 1.52
CA PHE A 312 -14.70 33.45 1.23
C PHE A 312 -14.34 33.88 -0.19
N THR A 313 -15.33 34.01 -1.03
CA THR A 313 -15.11 34.43 -2.41
C THR A 313 -16.08 35.58 -2.71
N ARG A 314 -15.53 36.72 -3.07
CA ARG A 314 -16.30 37.91 -3.44
C ARG A 314 -15.56 38.73 -4.49
N GLU A 315 -16.20 38.89 -5.64
CA GLU A 315 -15.67 39.70 -6.77
C GLU A 315 -14.17 39.40 -7.05
N LYS A 316 -13.29 40.27 -6.49
CA LYS A 316 -11.84 40.22 -6.71
C LYS A 316 -11.06 39.46 -5.64
N LEU A 317 -11.72 39.10 -4.53
CA LEU A 317 -11.06 38.50 -3.37
C LEU A 317 -11.52 37.07 -3.16
N SER A 318 -10.56 36.15 -3.04
CA SER A 318 -10.78 34.76 -2.61
C SER A 318 -9.86 34.43 -1.43
N LEU A 319 -10.43 34.00 -0.32
CA LEU A 319 -9.69 33.57 0.87
C LEU A 319 -10.10 32.16 1.23
N ARG A 320 -9.19 31.38 1.80
CA ARG A 320 -9.47 30.05 2.32
C ARG A 320 -8.61 29.74 3.54
N ALA A 321 -9.18 29.01 4.49
CA ALA A 321 -8.44 28.41 5.59
C ALA A 321 -8.91 26.97 5.80
N ASN A 322 -7.96 26.07 5.93
CA ASN A 322 -8.20 24.63 6.03
C ASN A 322 -7.45 24.07 7.23
N TRP A 323 -8.11 23.22 7.99
CA TRP A 323 -7.54 22.43 9.09
C TRP A 323 -7.59 20.96 8.69
N ASN A 324 -6.46 20.29 8.74
CA ASN A 324 -6.31 18.90 8.33
C ASN A 324 -5.79 18.09 9.52
N TYR A 325 -6.69 17.33 10.17
CA TYR A 325 -6.37 16.46 11.28
C TYR A 325 -6.17 15.02 10.80
N ARG A 326 -5.09 14.41 11.24
CA ARG A 326 -4.83 12.98 11.08
C ARG A 326 -4.54 12.38 12.46
N GLY A 327 -5.26 11.31 12.83
CA GLY A 327 -5.00 10.53 14.03
C GLY A 327 -3.67 9.77 13.97
N ALA A 328 -3.26 9.21 15.09
CA ALA A 328 -2.08 8.36 15.14
C ALA A 328 -2.23 7.15 14.20
N GLN A 329 -1.16 6.80 13.49
CA GLN A 329 -1.15 5.76 12.48
C GLN A 329 -0.11 4.69 12.80
N ARG A 330 -0.56 3.43 12.93
CA ARG A 330 0.35 2.28 12.99
C ARG A 330 0.97 2.03 11.61
N ARG A 331 2.28 1.84 11.59
CA ARG A 331 3.08 1.59 10.39
C ARG A 331 3.69 0.18 10.42
N ALA A 332 4.91 0.03 9.94
CA ALA A 332 5.60 -1.25 9.88
C ALA A 332 5.78 -1.89 11.27
N ALA A 333 5.63 -3.20 11.32
CA ALA A 333 6.08 -3.99 12.46
C ALA A 333 7.61 -3.97 12.55
N ILE A 334 8.12 -3.97 13.76
CA ILE A 334 9.54 -4.15 14.06
C ILE A 334 9.73 -5.62 14.45
N ALA A 335 10.72 -6.28 13.86
CA ALA A 335 11.01 -7.67 14.18
C ALA A 335 11.36 -7.80 15.68
N SER A 336 10.80 -8.82 16.32
CA SER A 336 11.12 -9.13 17.70
C SER A 336 12.56 -9.64 17.84
N GLY A 337 13.19 -9.39 18.97
CA GLY A 337 14.57 -9.81 19.28
C GLY A 337 14.85 -9.65 20.76
N ALA A 338 16.10 -9.79 21.17
CA ALA A 338 16.51 -9.73 22.57
C ALA A 338 16.07 -8.45 23.32
N SER A 339 15.99 -7.32 22.60
CA SER A 339 15.62 -6.01 23.17
C SER A 339 14.32 -5.45 22.59
N ILE A 340 13.59 -6.22 21.77
CA ILE A 340 12.37 -5.79 21.09
C ILE A 340 11.27 -6.81 21.36
N GLU A 341 10.26 -6.39 22.11
CA GLU A 341 9.11 -7.23 22.41
C GLU A 341 8.24 -7.52 21.18
N PRO A 342 7.58 -8.70 21.10
CA PRO A 342 6.59 -8.97 20.06
C PRO A 342 5.46 -7.93 20.07
N GLY A 343 4.99 -7.54 18.89
CA GLY A 343 3.95 -6.53 18.75
C GLY A 343 4.46 -5.09 18.84
N THR A 344 5.76 -4.89 18.65
CA THR A 344 6.36 -3.56 18.49
C THR A 344 6.16 -3.05 17.07
N PHE A 345 5.69 -1.80 16.96
CA PHE A 345 5.44 -1.14 15.70
C PHE A 345 6.02 0.28 15.65
N THR A 346 6.29 0.74 14.44
CA THR A 346 6.48 2.16 14.17
C THR A 346 5.12 2.85 14.14
N TRP A 347 5.03 4.02 14.74
CA TRP A 347 3.81 4.83 14.80
C TRP A 347 4.10 6.25 14.35
N TRP A 348 3.25 6.80 13.52
CA TRP A 348 3.19 8.24 13.30
C TRP A 348 2.19 8.84 14.28
N SER A 349 2.59 9.91 14.95
CA SER A 349 1.74 10.62 15.90
C SER A 349 0.57 11.31 15.21
N LYS A 350 -0.45 11.68 15.98
CA LYS A 350 -1.51 12.55 15.49
C LYS A 350 -0.92 13.92 15.10
N ARG A 351 -1.49 14.54 14.07
CA ARG A 351 -1.10 15.89 13.63
C ARG A 351 -2.29 16.71 13.17
N LEU A 352 -2.16 18.04 13.27
CA LEU A 352 -3.11 19.02 12.77
C LEU A 352 -2.33 20.06 11.94
N TYR A 353 -2.53 20.02 10.63
CA TYR A 353 -2.00 21.06 9.75
C TYR A 353 -3.04 22.13 9.51
N VAL A 354 -2.57 23.37 9.47
CA VAL A 354 -3.39 24.55 9.15
C VAL A 354 -2.79 25.21 7.93
N ASP A 355 -3.60 25.33 6.88
CA ASP A 355 -3.23 25.94 5.61
C ASP A 355 -4.13 27.16 5.35
N VAL A 356 -3.54 28.27 4.96
CA VAL A 356 -4.26 29.50 4.61
C VAL A 356 -3.85 29.94 3.21
N GLY A 357 -4.80 30.39 2.42
CA GLY A 357 -4.52 30.91 1.09
C GLY A 357 -5.42 32.08 0.76
N GLY A 358 -4.90 33.00 -0.03
CA GLY A 358 -5.63 34.16 -0.51
C GLY A 358 -5.21 34.54 -1.92
N GLU A 359 -6.14 35.17 -2.63
CA GLU A 359 -5.95 35.67 -3.95
C GLU A 359 -6.73 36.97 -4.13
N TYR A 360 -6.11 37.96 -4.74
CA TYR A 360 -6.74 39.24 -5.09
C TYR A 360 -6.50 39.57 -6.56
N THR A 361 -7.59 39.66 -7.32
CA THR A 361 -7.57 40.06 -8.73
C THR A 361 -7.55 41.60 -8.81
N PHE A 362 -6.38 42.19 -9.05
CA PHE A 362 -6.23 43.63 -9.10
C PHE A 362 -6.55 44.21 -10.49
N ARG A 363 -6.47 43.39 -11.56
CA ARG A 363 -6.81 43.72 -12.94
C ARG A 363 -7.45 42.52 -13.63
N PRO A 364 -8.38 42.71 -14.61
CA PRO A 364 -8.86 41.57 -15.40
C PRO A 364 -7.70 40.74 -15.98
N GLY A 365 -7.72 39.44 -15.70
CA GLY A 365 -6.66 38.53 -16.11
C GLY A 365 -5.40 38.53 -15.25
N MET A 366 -5.28 39.37 -14.20
CA MET A 366 -4.10 39.43 -13.33
C MET A 366 -4.47 39.41 -11.84
N ALA A 367 -3.82 38.52 -11.09
CA ALA A 367 -4.03 38.39 -9.66
C ALA A 367 -2.72 38.20 -8.89
N VAL A 368 -2.68 38.67 -7.67
CA VAL A 368 -1.68 38.30 -6.67
C VAL A 368 -2.24 37.20 -5.79
N PHE A 369 -1.38 36.28 -5.37
CA PHE A 369 -1.78 35.23 -4.46
C PHE A 369 -0.74 34.98 -3.36
N ALA A 370 -1.21 34.49 -2.22
CA ALA A 370 -0.38 33.96 -1.14
C ALA A 370 -0.97 32.63 -0.65
N ASN A 371 -0.13 31.61 -0.52
CA ASN A 371 -0.48 30.32 0.06
C ASN A 371 0.54 29.98 1.14
N LEU A 372 0.03 29.75 2.34
CA LEU A 372 0.81 29.37 3.51
C LEU A 372 0.36 27.98 3.95
N ARG A 373 1.29 27.02 3.92
CA ARG A 373 1.02 25.66 4.37
C ARG A 373 1.69 25.40 5.71
N ASN A 374 1.00 24.63 6.54
CA ASN A 374 1.47 24.29 7.88
C ASN A 374 1.88 25.53 8.70
N ILE A 375 1.02 26.54 8.75
CA ILE A 375 1.33 27.83 9.43
C ILE A 375 1.59 27.66 10.94
N GLY A 376 1.12 26.54 11.53
CA GLY A 376 1.38 26.19 12.93
C GLY A 376 2.70 25.46 13.15
N ASP A 377 3.50 25.29 12.11
CA ASP A 377 4.79 24.55 12.15
C ASP A 377 4.69 23.21 12.86
N THR A 378 3.61 22.47 12.61
CA THR A 378 3.36 21.19 13.26
C THR A 378 4.31 20.13 12.73
N PRO A 379 5.13 19.49 13.60
CA PRO A 379 6.05 18.44 13.18
C PRO A 379 5.35 17.10 12.99
N ASP A 380 6.01 16.17 12.29
CA ASP A 380 5.68 14.75 12.28
C ASP A 380 6.54 13.99 13.29
N ASP A 381 5.96 13.56 14.40
CA ASP A 381 6.60 12.72 15.39
C ASP A 381 6.43 11.24 15.06
N ILE A 382 7.56 10.53 14.99
CA ILE A 382 7.62 9.08 14.82
C ILE A 382 7.95 8.46 16.18
N LYS A 383 7.18 7.44 16.53
CA LYS A 383 7.34 6.67 17.77
C LYS A 383 7.55 5.20 17.43
N VAL A 384 8.26 4.48 18.29
CA VAL A 384 8.40 3.02 18.24
C VAL A 384 8.01 2.47 19.60
N TYR A 385 7.02 1.61 19.63
CA TYR A 385 6.60 0.98 20.89
C TYR A 385 5.79 -0.29 20.67
N GLY A 386 5.91 -1.18 21.63
CA GLY A 386 5.12 -2.36 21.85
C GLY A 386 4.20 -2.23 23.06
N PRO A 387 3.54 -3.35 23.47
CA PRO A 387 2.60 -3.35 24.58
C PRO A 387 3.14 -2.83 25.91
N SER A 388 4.39 -3.16 26.25
CA SER A 388 5.00 -2.82 27.55
C SER A 388 5.90 -1.58 27.51
N THR A 389 6.15 -0.98 26.33
CA THR A 389 7.06 0.15 26.18
C THR A 389 6.55 1.40 26.92
N PRO A 390 7.29 1.93 27.92
CA PRO A 390 6.86 3.10 28.68
C PRO A 390 6.81 4.36 27.82
N LEU A 391 5.97 5.32 28.19
CA LEU A 391 5.73 6.54 27.40
C LEU A 391 7.01 7.32 27.07
N VAL A 392 7.92 7.41 28.02
CA VAL A 392 9.21 8.14 27.87
C VAL A 392 10.14 7.51 26.84
N ALA A 393 10.02 6.20 26.58
CA ALA A 393 10.87 5.46 25.67
C ALA A 393 10.28 5.34 24.25
N ARG A 394 9.08 5.88 24.00
CA ARG A 394 8.38 5.70 22.71
C ARG A 394 8.86 6.63 21.61
N PHE A 395 9.43 7.77 21.96
CA PHE A 395 9.89 8.75 20.99
C PHE A 395 11.10 8.20 20.22
N ARG A 396 11.03 8.29 18.88
CA ARG A 396 12.13 7.88 18.00
C ARG A 396 12.71 9.05 17.23
N GLN A 397 11.84 9.86 16.60
CA GLN A 397 12.29 10.88 15.67
C GLN A 397 11.21 11.97 15.54
N ARG A 398 11.65 13.21 15.39
CA ARG A 398 10.82 14.33 14.96
C ARG A 398 11.30 14.81 13.60
N ILE A 399 10.36 15.04 12.70
CA ILE A 399 10.62 15.60 11.39
C ILE A 399 9.90 16.95 11.32
N GLU A 400 10.68 18.00 11.20
CA GLU A 400 10.20 19.37 11.09
C GLU A 400 10.36 19.81 9.64
N PHE A 401 9.23 20.04 8.97
CA PHE A 401 9.19 20.51 7.58
C PHE A 401 9.10 22.03 7.49
N GLY A 402 8.85 22.70 8.61
CA GLY A 402 8.58 24.11 8.66
C GLY A 402 7.23 24.48 8.05
N SER A 403 7.00 25.78 7.93
CA SER A 403 5.90 26.34 7.15
C SER A 403 6.36 26.73 5.75
N LEU A 404 5.58 26.38 4.73
CA LEU A 404 5.86 26.74 3.34
C LEU A 404 5.04 27.96 2.94
N TRP A 405 5.73 29.00 2.52
CA TRP A 405 5.15 30.26 2.06
C TRP A 405 5.37 30.39 0.56
N MET A 406 4.31 30.60 -0.18
CA MET A 406 4.34 30.82 -1.61
C MET A 406 3.55 32.09 -1.92
N ILE A 407 4.22 33.09 -2.45
CA ILE A 407 3.63 34.38 -2.85
C ILE A 407 3.99 34.62 -4.31
N GLY A 408 3.03 35.08 -5.11
CA GLY A 408 3.28 35.28 -6.52
C GLY A 408 2.20 36.09 -7.21
N VAL A 409 2.47 36.35 -8.48
CA VAL A 409 1.54 36.98 -9.42
C VAL A 409 1.20 35.96 -10.49
N LYS A 410 -0.07 35.88 -10.88
CA LYS A 410 -0.52 35.06 -12.01
C LYS A 410 -1.25 35.93 -13.02
N GLY A 411 -1.13 35.60 -14.29
CA GLY A 411 -1.78 36.31 -15.38
C GLY A 411 -2.19 35.40 -16.51
N THR A 412 -3.26 35.75 -17.23
CA THR A 412 -3.68 35.11 -18.47
C THR A 412 -3.46 36.14 -19.58
N PHE A 413 -2.72 35.79 -20.63
CA PHE A 413 -2.37 36.64 -21.75
C PHE A 413 -3.11 36.18 -23.01
#